data_09114479a5af593ce04db65815e3dbb7
#
_entry.id   09114479a5af593ce04db65815e3dbb7
#
_cell.length_a   1.000
_cell.length_b   1.000
_cell.length_c   1.000
_cell.angle_alpha   90.00
_cell.angle_beta   90.00
_cell.angle_gamma   90.00
#
_symmetry.space_group_name_H-M   'P 1'
#
loop_
_entity.id
_entity.type
_entity.pdbx_description
1 polymer ?
#
loop_
_entity_poly.entity_id
_entity_poly.type
_entity_poly.pdbx_seq_one_letter_code
_entity_poly.pdbx_strand_id
1 'polypeptide(L)'
;ESNNEYWLEQDARLRTDFNITTGIKTDEIGKIKSKAEMKKYYEKAGIPTARQHKVKGGANGRTAAKKFIAQTGYPVIVKPEIGVGALDTYKLECDKDLDWFYDNMPEHPYVMEEFITGDIFSYDAIIDSKGEPLFESMTSWPPSIMDIVNRRLDLAYYVAADMPDALRKMGRAAVKAFGVTRRFVHMEFFRLTEAKPGLGGIGDFVALEVNMRPAGGYTPDMMNYAHSVDVYQIWADMVTYDERRFPAAEVEQYCAYAGRRDEYEYVNTHGEILEKYGSNIVTCERMPELMWDQMGNMNYTAVLPDQEAAEEYIHFVQEYEEGSGPDFRTDI
;
A
#
# COMPACT_ATOMS: atom_id res chain seq x y z
N GLU A 1 7.84 16.52 -7.14
CA GLU A 1 7.60 15.11 -6.82
C GLU A 1 6.11 14.81 -6.92
N SER A 2 5.75 13.66 -7.49
CA SER A 2 4.34 13.24 -7.61
C SER A 2 4.03 12.11 -6.62
N ASN A 3 2.77 12.02 -6.21
CA ASN A 3 2.24 10.92 -5.42
C ASN A 3 1.62 9.82 -6.30
N ASN A 4 1.89 9.82 -7.60
CA ASN A 4 1.35 8.87 -8.55
C ASN A 4 2.47 8.15 -9.29
N GLU A 5 2.41 6.80 -9.28
CA GLU A 5 3.38 5.89 -9.90
C GLU A 5 3.55 6.12 -11.40
N TYR A 6 2.49 6.53 -12.08
CA TYR A 6 2.49 6.82 -13.52
C TYR A 6 3.50 7.90 -13.90
N TRP A 7 3.71 8.91 -13.03
CA TRP A 7 4.59 10.03 -13.31
C TRP A 7 6.05 9.84 -12.89
N LEU A 8 6.40 8.77 -12.18
CA LEU A 8 7.76 8.55 -11.66
C LEU A 8 8.82 8.54 -12.75
N GLU A 9 8.55 7.96 -13.92
CA GLU A 9 9.49 7.97 -15.05
C GLU A 9 9.69 9.39 -15.61
N GLN A 10 8.61 10.14 -15.75
CA GLN A 10 8.67 11.52 -16.20
C GLN A 10 9.40 12.40 -15.19
N ASP A 11 9.15 12.22 -13.90
CA ASP A 11 9.88 12.88 -12.82
C ASP A 11 11.38 12.57 -12.88
N ALA A 12 11.75 11.30 -13.06
CA ALA A 12 13.14 10.88 -13.19
C ALA A 12 13.81 11.47 -14.44
N ARG A 13 13.08 11.53 -15.57
CA ARG A 13 13.56 12.14 -16.81
C ARG A 13 13.81 13.64 -16.65
N LEU A 14 12.88 14.39 -16.06
CA LEU A 14 13.05 15.80 -15.76
C LEU A 14 14.28 16.03 -14.87
N ARG A 15 14.49 15.19 -13.84
CA ARG A 15 15.67 15.29 -12.98
C ARG A 15 16.97 15.04 -13.76
N THR A 16 16.96 14.12 -14.70
CA THR A 16 18.12 13.84 -15.54
C THR A 16 18.40 14.99 -16.51
N ASP A 17 17.39 15.43 -17.25
CA ASP A 17 17.51 16.44 -18.31
C ASP A 17 17.92 17.82 -17.74
N PHE A 18 17.40 18.18 -16.57
CA PHE A 18 17.69 19.46 -15.91
C PHE A 18 18.73 19.38 -14.77
N ASN A 19 19.37 18.22 -14.62
CA ASN A 19 20.34 17.94 -13.56
C ASN A 19 19.84 18.32 -12.15
N ILE A 20 18.58 17.99 -11.85
CA ILE A 20 18.01 18.18 -10.52
C ILE A 20 18.61 17.11 -9.59
N THR A 21 19.15 17.55 -8.45
CA THR A 21 19.94 16.69 -7.55
C THR A 21 19.12 15.96 -6.49
N THR A 22 17.83 16.26 -6.37
CA THR A 22 16.92 15.62 -5.43
C THR A 22 16.13 14.49 -6.09
N GLY A 23 16.04 13.35 -5.44
CA GLY A 23 15.27 12.19 -5.91
C GLY A 23 15.97 11.36 -6.99
N ILE A 24 15.25 10.37 -7.50
CA ILE A 24 15.76 9.30 -8.39
C ILE A 24 15.80 9.79 -9.84
N LYS A 25 16.90 9.49 -10.54
CA LYS A 25 17.12 9.75 -11.96
C LYS A 25 16.81 8.51 -12.81
N THR A 26 16.85 8.66 -14.14
CA THR A 26 16.46 7.62 -15.11
C THR A 26 17.31 6.34 -15.04
N ASP A 27 18.57 6.43 -14.67
CA ASP A 27 19.47 5.30 -14.52
C ASP A 27 19.16 4.44 -13.28
N GLU A 28 18.45 4.99 -12.31
CA GLU A 28 18.08 4.30 -11.07
C GLU A 28 16.62 3.84 -11.01
N ILE A 29 15.75 4.30 -11.94
CA ILE A 29 14.28 4.10 -11.85
C ILE A 29 13.89 2.63 -11.85
N GLY A 30 14.66 1.75 -12.50
CA GLY A 30 14.37 0.32 -12.59
C GLY A 30 14.26 -0.37 -11.24
N LYS A 31 15.09 0.02 -10.27
CA LYS A 31 15.13 -0.58 -8.92
C LYS A 31 13.82 -0.37 -8.12
N ILE A 32 13.04 0.64 -8.48
CA ILE A 32 11.82 1.02 -7.76
C ILE A 32 10.54 0.79 -8.55
N LYS A 33 10.62 0.33 -9.81
CA LYS A 33 9.46 0.03 -10.65
C LYS A 33 9.29 -1.46 -10.92
N SER A 34 10.39 -2.21 -11.06
CA SER A 34 10.32 -3.63 -11.30
C SER A 34 10.22 -4.42 -9.99
N LYS A 35 9.10 -5.11 -9.78
CA LYS A 35 8.89 -5.98 -8.60
C LYS A 35 9.97 -7.05 -8.47
N ALA A 36 10.53 -7.51 -9.59
CA ALA A 36 11.63 -8.48 -9.59
C ALA A 36 12.97 -7.86 -9.17
N GLU A 37 13.23 -6.60 -9.52
CA GLU A 37 14.44 -5.91 -9.09
C GLU A 37 14.37 -5.48 -7.63
N MET A 38 13.21 -5.02 -7.13
CA MET A 38 12.98 -4.64 -5.72
C MET A 38 13.43 -5.74 -4.76
N LYS A 39 13.13 -7.01 -5.07
CA LYS A 39 13.49 -8.15 -4.20
C LYS A 39 14.98 -8.30 -3.98
N LYS A 40 15.81 -8.00 -4.95
CA LYS A 40 17.27 -8.05 -4.80
C LYS A 40 17.80 -7.08 -3.74
N TYR A 41 17.13 -5.93 -3.59
CA TYR A 41 17.48 -4.94 -2.57
C TYR A 41 17.01 -5.38 -1.19
N TYR A 42 15.82 -5.96 -1.09
CA TYR A 42 15.32 -6.55 0.16
C TYR A 42 16.21 -7.72 0.63
N GLU A 43 16.55 -8.64 -0.27
CA GLU A 43 17.47 -9.77 0.01
C GLU A 43 18.82 -9.27 0.53
N LYS A 44 19.37 -8.22 -0.08
CA LYS A 44 20.62 -7.58 0.32
C LYS A 44 20.56 -7.00 1.74
N ALA A 45 19.38 -6.56 2.16
CA ALA A 45 19.12 -6.03 3.50
C ALA A 45 18.76 -7.15 4.52
N GLY A 46 18.65 -8.39 4.08
CA GLY A 46 18.16 -9.49 4.91
C GLY A 46 16.68 -9.39 5.26
N ILE A 47 15.91 -8.65 4.47
CA ILE A 47 14.46 -8.47 4.66
C ILE A 47 13.75 -9.60 3.92
N PRO A 48 12.90 -10.40 4.59
CA PRO A 48 12.16 -11.49 3.95
C PRO A 48 11.17 -10.95 2.92
N THR A 49 11.05 -11.65 1.79
CA THR A 49 10.09 -11.37 0.70
C THR A 49 9.48 -12.66 0.21
N ALA A 50 8.24 -12.62 -0.31
CA ALA A 50 7.63 -13.76 -0.97
C ALA A 50 8.55 -14.33 -2.05
N ARG A 51 8.65 -15.67 -2.16
CA ARG A 51 9.35 -16.33 -3.27
C ARG A 51 8.70 -15.92 -4.58
N GLN A 52 9.50 -15.73 -5.62
CA GLN A 52 9.03 -15.18 -6.89
C GLN A 52 9.53 -15.99 -8.08
N HIS A 53 8.70 -16.08 -9.11
CA HIS A 53 9.02 -16.66 -10.41
C HIS A 53 8.62 -15.70 -11.53
N LYS A 54 9.54 -15.41 -12.48
CA LYS A 54 9.19 -14.66 -13.70
C LYS A 54 8.37 -15.53 -14.64
N VAL A 55 7.16 -15.10 -14.95
CA VAL A 55 6.25 -15.81 -15.83
C VAL A 55 6.74 -15.68 -17.29
N LYS A 56 6.80 -16.80 -18.00
CA LYS A 56 7.08 -16.87 -19.44
C LYS A 56 5.91 -17.53 -20.15
N GLY A 57 5.56 -17.04 -21.31
CA GLY A 57 4.48 -17.62 -22.10
C GLY A 57 4.78 -19.02 -22.65
N GLY A 58 3.74 -19.69 -23.14
CA GLY A 58 3.82 -20.99 -23.81
C GLY A 58 4.00 -22.19 -22.88
N ALA A 59 4.11 -23.39 -23.46
CA ALA A 59 4.13 -24.65 -22.71
C ALA A 59 5.32 -24.79 -21.75
N ASN A 60 6.48 -24.26 -22.13
CA ASN A 60 7.68 -24.29 -21.26
C ASN A 60 7.52 -23.36 -20.05
N GLY A 61 6.88 -22.20 -20.24
CA GLY A 61 6.55 -21.27 -19.17
C GLY A 61 5.56 -21.88 -18.17
N ARG A 62 4.46 -22.48 -18.68
CA ARG A 62 3.47 -23.20 -17.87
C ARG A 62 4.11 -24.33 -17.05
N THR A 63 5.03 -25.09 -17.65
CA THR A 63 5.79 -26.15 -16.94
C THR A 63 6.66 -25.57 -15.84
N ALA A 64 7.32 -24.43 -16.06
CA ALA A 64 8.14 -23.76 -15.05
C ALA A 64 7.28 -23.21 -13.90
N ALA A 65 6.12 -22.63 -14.19
CA ALA A 65 5.15 -22.20 -13.19
C ALA A 65 4.66 -23.37 -12.32
N LYS A 66 4.30 -24.50 -12.92
CA LYS A 66 3.93 -25.72 -12.15
C LYS A 66 5.05 -26.20 -11.23
N LYS A 67 6.32 -26.09 -11.63
CA LYS A 67 7.46 -26.40 -10.76
C LYS A 67 7.60 -25.43 -9.59
N PHE A 68 7.32 -24.14 -9.81
CA PHE A 68 7.32 -23.14 -8.76
C PHE A 68 6.19 -23.41 -7.76
N ILE A 69 4.97 -23.67 -8.25
CA ILE A 69 3.81 -24.01 -7.42
C ILE A 69 4.03 -25.29 -6.61
N ALA A 70 4.71 -26.28 -7.17
CA ALA A 70 5.08 -27.50 -6.42
C ALA A 70 5.99 -27.22 -5.20
N GLN A 71 6.71 -26.09 -5.19
CA GLN A 71 7.56 -25.68 -4.07
C GLN A 71 6.85 -24.74 -3.07
N THR A 72 5.88 -23.94 -3.54
CA THR A 72 5.22 -22.92 -2.74
C THR A 72 3.84 -23.36 -2.24
N GLY A 73 3.20 -24.26 -2.97
CA GLY A 73 1.77 -24.57 -2.83
C GLY A 73 0.88 -23.54 -3.50
N TYR A 74 -0.39 -23.85 -3.59
CA TYR A 74 -1.46 -22.90 -3.85
C TYR A 74 -1.96 -22.25 -2.54
N PRO A 75 -2.56 -21.05 -2.57
CA PRO A 75 -2.67 -20.18 -3.74
C PRO A 75 -1.35 -19.49 -4.10
N VAL A 76 -1.26 -18.97 -5.32
CA VAL A 76 -0.20 -18.08 -5.77
C VAL A 76 -0.79 -16.79 -6.33
N ILE A 77 -0.05 -15.70 -6.24
CA ILE A 77 -0.41 -14.41 -6.84
C ILE A 77 0.34 -14.22 -8.14
N VAL A 78 -0.36 -13.86 -9.21
CA VAL A 78 0.24 -13.50 -10.49
C VAL A 78 -0.10 -12.04 -10.80
N LYS A 79 0.93 -11.20 -10.99
CA LYS A 79 0.77 -9.76 -11.13
C LYS A 79 1.75 -9.20 -12.17
N PRO A 80 1.44 -8.05 -12.82
CA PRO A 80 2.38 -7.38 -13.72
C PRO A 80 3.71 -7.09 -13.02
N GLU A 81 4.84 -7.31 -13.71
CA GLU A 81 6.17 -6.96 -13.19
C GLU A 81 6.29 -5.46 -12.91
N ILE A 82 5.63 -4.64 -13.74
CA ILE A 82 5.49 -3.19 -13.56
C ILE A 82 3.99 -2.88 -13.58
N GLY A 83 3.47 -2.27 -12.55
CA GLY A 83 2.05 -1.95 -12.42
C GLY A 83 1.73 -1.35 -11.05
N VAL A 84 0.53 -0.82 -10.89
CA VAL A 84 0.05 -0.11 -9.69
C VAL A 84 -1.35 -0.56 -9.31
N GLY A 85 -1.70 -0.46 -8.04
CA GLY A 85 -3.07 -0.56 -7.55
C GLY A 85 -3.72 -1.93 -7.75
N ALA A 86 -2.96 -3.01 -7.72
CA ALA A 86 -3.44 -4.39 -7.90
C ALA A 86 -4.16 -4.67 -9.25
N LEU A 87 -4.10 -3.76 -10.22
CA LEU A 87 -4.63 -3.96 -11.57
C LEU A 87 -3.98 -5.20 -12.21
N ASP A 88 -4.79 -6.03 -12.90
CA ASP A 88 -4.36 -7.27 -13.54
C ASP A 88 -3.63 -8.24 -12.60
N THR A 89 -3.97 -8.20 -11.31
CA THR A 89 -3.45 -9.11 -10.29
C THR A 89 -4.45 -10.24 -10.07
N TYR A 90 -3.99 -11.48 -10.21
CA TYR A 90 -4.81 -12.68 -10.10
C TYR A 90 -4.34 -13.56 -8.96
N LYS A 91 -5.27 -14.05 -8.15
CA LYS A 91 -5.05 -15.12 -7.18
C LYS A 91 -5.41 -16.44 -7.84
N LEU A 92 -4.43 -17.32 -8.04
CA LEU A 92 -4.67 -18.64 -8.61
C LEU A 92 -4.72 -19.66 -7.48
N GLU A 93 -5.82 -20.39 -7.37
CA GLU A 93 -6.08 -21.31 -6.26
C GLU A 93 -5.89 -22.78 -6.65
N CYS A 94 -5.89 -23.08 -7.96
CA CYS A 94 -5.75 -24.44 -8.45
C CYS A 94 -5.16 -24.47 -9.89
N ASP A 95 -4.92 -25.70 -10.38
CA ASP A 95 -4.41 -25.93 -11.75
C ASP A 95 -5.35 -25.38 -12.83
N LYS A 96 -6.65 -25.33 -12.58
CA LYS A 96 -7.65 -24.76 -13.50
C LYS A 96 -7.42 -23.26 -13.72
N ASP A 97 -7.15 -22.54 -12.62
CA ASP A 97 -6.92 -21.09 -12.68
C ASP A 97 -5.59 -20.80 -13.37
N LEU A 98 -4.57 -21.63 -13.12
CA LEU A 98 -3.29 -21.55 -13.82
C LEU A 98 -3.46 -21.77 -15.33
N ASP A 99 -4.25 -22.76 -15.72
CA ASP A 99 -4.50 -23.04 -17.14
C ASP A 99 -5.27 -21.89 -17.78
N TRP A 100 -6.31 -21.37 -17.12
CA TRP A 100 -7.05 -20.18 -17.56
C TRP A 100 -6.13 -18.97 -17.72
N PHE A 101 -5.27 -18.70 -16.74
CA PHE A 101 -4.31 -17.58 -16.80
C PHE A 101 -3.40 -17.69 -18.03
N TYR A 102 -2.83 -18.87 -18.30
CA TYR A 102 -1.95 -19.08 -19.45
C TYR A 102 -2.69 -19.00 -20.80
N ASP A 103 -3.96 -19.35 -20.84
CA ASP A 103 -4.78 -19.28 -22.06
C ASP A 103 -5.25 -17.83 -22.34
N ASN A 104 -5.30 -16.97 -21.32
CA ASN A 104 -5.71 -15.56 -21.41
C ASN A 104 -4.60 -14.57 -21.05
N MET A 105 -3.36 -15.01 -20.95
CA MET A 105 -2.25 -14.19 -20.45
C MET A 105 -2.05 -12.93 -21.31
N PRO A 106 -2.06 -11.72 -20.68
CA PRO A 106 -1.74 -10.49 -21.38
C PRO A 106 -0.31 -10.46 -21.93
N GLU A 107 -0.04 -9.59 -22.90
CA GLU A 107 1.27 -9.52 -23.57
C GLU A 107 2.40 -8.91 -22.72
N HIS A 108 2.08 -8.21 -21.64
CA HIS A 108 3.10 -7.60 -20.76
C HIS A 108 3.72 -8.61 -19.78
N PRO A 109 4.92 -8.34 -19.27
CA PRO A 109 5.61 -9.24 -18.34
C PRO A 109 4.89 -9.42 -17.00
N TYR A 110 4.83 -10.66 -16.52
CA TYR A 110 4.24 -11.04 -15.23
C TYR A 110 5.26 -11.67 -14.29
N VAL A 111 5.01 -11.53 -13.00
CA VAL A 111 5.67 -12.30 -11.94
C VAL A 111 4.62 -13.10 -11.19
N MET A 112 5.02 -14.31 -10.76
CA MET A 112 4.22 -15.19 -9.90
C MET A 112 4.89 -15.22 -8.53
N GLU A 113 4.12 -15.05 -7.47
CA GLU A 113 4.61 -15.05 -6.09
C GLU A 113 3.85 -16.06 -5.25
N GLU A 114 4.51 -16.62 -4.24
CA GLU A 114 3.81 -17.36 -3.21
C GLU A 114 2.84 -16.43 -2.46
N PHE A 115 1.70 -16.95 -2.09
CA PHE A 115 0.71 -16.21 -1.33
C PHE A 115 1.17 -16.00 0.11
N ILE A 116 1.02 -14.79 0.62
CA ILE A 116 1.30 -14.42 2.00
C ILE A 116 -0.02 -14.15 2.71
N THR A 117 -0.26 -14.84 3.82
CA THR A 117 -1.40 -14.58 4.71
C THR A 117 -0.96 -13.57 5.76
N GLY A 118 -1.53 -12.37 5.71
CA GLY A 118 -1.16 -11.29 6.63
C GLY A 118 -1.87 -9.98 6.32
N ASP A 119 -1.85 -9.09 7.30
CA ASP A 119 -2.37 -7.73 7.17
C ASP A 119 -1.33 -6.83 6.52
N ILE A 120 -1.78 -5.86 5.71
CA ILE A 120 -0.88 -4.92 5.03
C ILE A 120 -0.67 -3.68 5.88
N PHE A 121 0.58 -3.34 6.08
CA PHE A 121 1.04 -2.12 6.72
C PHE A 121 2.05 -1.41 5.84
N SER A 122 2.10 -0.08 5.92
CA SER A 122 3.20 0.67 5.30
C SER A 122 4.19 1.17 6.34
N TYR A 123 5.41 1.37 5.86
CA TYR A 123 6.36 2.31 6.44
C TYR A 123 6.41 3.51 5.50
N ASP A 124 5.92 4.64 6.00
CA ASP A 124 5.93 5.93 5.31
C ASP A 124 6.97 6.84 5.95
N ALA A 125 7.80 7.51 5.14
CA ALA A 125 8.80 8.39 5.71
C ALA A 125 9.24 9.50 4.75
N ILE A 126 9.71 10.62 5.32
CA ILE A 126 10.43 11.66 4.61
C ILE A 126 11.91 11.53 4.99
N ILE A 127 12.76 11.28 4.01
CA ILE A 127 14.17 10.93 4.18
C ILE A 127 15.07 12.10 3.77
N ASP A 128 16.05 12.43 4.61
CA ASP A 128 17.04 13.49 4.34
C ASP A 128 18.16 13.07 3.36
N SER A 129 19.16 13.93 3.15
CA SER A 129 20.30 13.64 2.26
C SER A 129 21.23 12.54 2.76
N LYS A 130 21.16 12.18 4.02
CA LYS A 130 22.01 11.17 4.69
C LYS A 130 21.32 9.80 4.74
N GLY A 131 20.04 9.74 4.34
CA GLY A 131 19.22 8.54 4.44
C GLY A 131 18.55 8.38 5.81
N GLU A 132 18.50 9.45 6.61
CA GLU A 132 17.86 9.45 7.92
C GLU A 132 16.43 10.00 7.84
N PRO A 133 15.47 9.43 8.58
CA PRO A 133 14.09 9.87 8.54
C PRO A 133 13.89 11.18 9.35
N LEU A 134 13.28 12.18 8.70
CA LEU A 134 12.79 13.41 9.34
C LEU A 134 11.36 13.28 9.84
N PHE A 135 10.62 12.32 9.28
CA PHE A 135 9.27 11.94 9.65
C PHE A 135 9.06 10.46 9.35
N GLU A 136 8.33 9.77 10.20
CA GLU A 136 7.94 8.37 10.01
C GLU A 136 6.48 8.19 10.41
N SER A 137 5.74 7.38 9.66
CA SER A 137 4.34 7.04 9.90
C SER A 137 4.04 5.61 9.46
N MET A 138 2.93 5.07 9.91
CA MET A 138 2.41 3.77 9.53
C MET A 138 0.95 3.89 9.11
N THR A 139 0.61 3.26 7.98
CA THR A 139 -0.78 3.10 7.53
C THR A 139 -1.14 1.62 7.50
N SER A 140 -2.39 1.28 7.83
CA SER A 140 -2.94 -0.07 7.76
C SER A 140 -4.17 -0.13 6.87
N TRP A 141 -4.29 -1.18 6.06
CA TRP A 141 -5.40 -1.43 5.14
C TRP A 141 -6.12 -2.75 5.51
N PRO A 142 -7.15 -2.70 6.33
CA PRO A 142 -8.13 -3.77 6.49
C PRO A 142 -9.42 -3.47 5.69
N PRO A 143 -9.80 -4.09 4.60
CA PRO A 143 -9.18 -5.20 3.86
C PRO A 143 -8.08 -4.77 2.87
N SER A 144 -7.44 -5.77 2.21
CA SER A 144 -6.38 -5.47 1.23
C SER A 144 -6.90 -4.72 0.01
N ILE A 145 -6.05 -3.90 -0.62
CA ILE A 145 -6.40 -3.19 -1.87
C ILE A 145 -6.82 -4.16 -2.97
N MET A 146 -6.21 -5.36 -3.02
CA MET A 146 -6.58 -6.40 -3.98
C MET A 146 -8.03 -6.86 -3.78
N ASP A 147 -8.47 -7.07 -2.54
CA ASP A 147 -9.85 -7.46 -2.24
C ASP A 147 -10.83 -6.32 -2.55
N ILE A 148 -10.45 -5.08 -2.23
CA ILE A 148 -11.25 -3.90 -2.53
C ILE A 148 -11.53 -3.79 -4.04
N VAL A 149 -10.48 -3.88 -4.87
CA VAL A 149 -10.61 -3.74 -6.33
C VAL A 149 -11.36 -4.93 -6.94
N ASN A 150 -10.97 -6.17 -6.59
CA ASN A 150 -11.53 -7.38 -7.20
C ASN A 150 -12.96 -7.67 -6.77
N ARG A 151 -13.34 -7.30 -5.56
CA ARG A 151 -14.67 -7.58 -4.98
C ARG A 151 -15.54 -6.34 -4.84
N ARG A 152 -15.09 -5.17 -5.32
CA ARG A 152 -15.76 -3.87 -5.16
C ARG A 152 -16.13 -3.55 -3.71
N LEU A 153 -15.26 -3.94 -2.76
CA LEU A 153 -15.44 -3.59 -1.35
C LEU A 153 -15.33 -2.08 -1.17
N ASP A 154 -15.90 -1.59 -0.08
CA ASP A 154 -15.63 -0.24 0.38
C ASP A 154 -14.20 -0.12 0.88
N LEU A 155 -13.52 0.95 0.49
CA LEU A 155 -12.17 1.24 0.98
C LEU A 155 -12.24 1.72 2.42
N ALA A 156 -11.47 1.07 3.29
CA ALA A 156 -11.15 1.58 4.61
C ALA A 156 -9.63 1.44 4.86
N TYR A 157 -9.07 2.42 5.55
CA TYR A 157 -7.70 2.37 6.05
C TYR A 157 -7.50 3.41 7.15
N TYR A 158 -6.45 3.25 7.93
CA TYR A 158 -6.11 4.25 8.94
C TYR A 158 -4.62 4.49 9.03
N VAL A 159 -4.26 5.73 9.34
CA VAL A 159 -2.92 6.12 9.80
C VAL A 159 -2.90 5.92 11.30
N ALA A 160 -1.93 5.14 11.79
CA ALA A 160 -1.80 4.80 13.20
C ALA A 160 -1.00 5.87 13.98
N ALA A 161 -1.32 6.03 15.25
CA ALA A 161 -0.61 6.91 16.17
C ALA A 161 0.84 6.47 16.41
N ASP A 162 1.08 5.17 16.43
CA ASP A 162 2.39 4.56 16.70
C ASP A 162 2.75 3.49 15.68
N MET A 163 4.04 3.17 15.60
CA MET A 163 4.58 2.17 14.70
C MET A 163 5.38 1.14 15.48
N PRO A 164 5.14 -0.18 15.26
CA PRO A 164 5.94 -1.23 15.87
C PRO A 164 7.44 -1.09 15.56
N ASP A 165 8.28 -1.27 16.55
CA ASP A 165 9.75 -1.19 16.39
C ASP A 165 10.29 -2.13 15.32
N ALA A 166 9.66 -3.30 15.13
CA ALA A 166 10.04 -4.26 14.10
C ALA A 166 9.84 -3.69 12.70
N LEU A 167 8.69 -3.03 12.44
CA LEU A 167 8.40 -2.38 11.16
C LEU A 167 9.34 -1.19 10.94
N ARG A 168 9.54 -0.35 11.96
CA ARG A 168 10.45 0.80 11.90
C ARG A 168 11.87 0.38 11.53
N LYS A 169 12.41 -0.67 12.17
CA LYS A 169 13.74 -1.22 11.87
C LYS A 169 13.82 -1.74 10.43
N MET A 170 12.78 -2.43 9.98
CA MET A 170 12.72 -3.01 8.63
C MET A 170 12.60 -1.92 7.57
N GLY A 171 11.75 -0.90 7.78
CA GLY A 171 11.61 0.25 6.89
C GLY A 171 12.93 1.03 6.74
N ARG A 172 13.61 1.33 7.84
CA ARG A 172 14.93 2.00 7.83
C ARG A 172 16.00 1.14 7.14
N ALA A 173 15.99 -0.18 7.32
CA ALA A 173 16.88 -1.09 6.61
C ALA A 173 16.61 -1.09 5.11
N ALA A 174 15.35 -1.04 4.69
CA ALA A 174 14.94 -0.92 3.29
C ALA A 174 15.40 0.44 2.70
N VAL A 175 15.15 1.56 3.39
CA VAL A 175 15.66 2.90 3.01
C VAL A 175 17.15 2.84 2.69
N LYS A 176 17.94 2.24 3.57
CA LYS A 176 19.39 2.09 3.40
C LYS A 176 19.73 1.18 2.21
N ALA A 177 19.05 0.04 2.06
CA ALA A 177 19.33 -0.92 0.99
C ALA A 177 19.03 -0.34 -0.40
N PHE A 178 17.96 0.43 -0.54
CA PHE A 178 17.60 1.12 -1.78
C PHE A 178 18.43 2.39 -2.03
N GLY A 179 19.21 2.84 -1.04
CA GLY A 179 20.00 4.07 -1.13
C GLY A 179 19.13 5.32 -1.23
N VAL A 180 18.02 5.34 -0.47
CA VAL A 180 17.05 6.44 -0.52
C VAL A 180 17.64 7.67 0.14
N THR A 181 17.57 8.81 -0.54
CA THR A 181 17.94 10.12 -0.01
C THR A 181 17.01 11.21 -0.56
N ARG A 182 16.73 12.23 0.24
CA ARG A 182 15.95 13.41 -0.15
C ARG A 182 14.63 13.04 -0.82
N ARG A 183 13.83 12.18 -0.16
CA ARG A 183 12.61 11.67 -0.77
C ARG A 183 11.56 11.30 0.25
N PHE A 184 10.30 11.36 -0.18
CA PHE A 184 9.20 10.67 0.47
C PHE A 184 9.18 9.21 0.00
N VAL A 185 8.90 8.28 0.92
CA VAL A 185 8.75 6.85 0.62
C VAL A 185 7.47 6.31 1.23
N HIS A 186 6.91 5.33 0.53
CA HIS A 186 5.77 4.51 0.94
C HIS A 186 6.13 3.05 0.66
N MET A 187 6.48 2.30 1.70
CA MET A 187 6.92 0.91 1.58
C MET A 187 5.91 0.00 2.25
N GLU A 188 5.43 -1.00 1.52
CA GLU A 188 4.40 -1.92 2.01
C GLU A 188 5.00 -3.22 2.52
N PHE A 189 4.42 -3.72 3.62
CA PHE A 189 4.82 -4.95 4.30
C PHE A 189 3.58 -5.74 4.71
N PHE A 190 3.66 -7.06 4.62
CA PHE A 190 2.73 -7.94 5.32
C PHE A 190 3.18 -8.13 6.76
N ARG A 191 2.26 -8.03 7.71
CA ARG A 191 2.39 -8.57 9.05
C ARG A 191 1.74 -9.96 9.06
N LEU A 192 2.54 -11.00 9.22
CA LEU A 192 2.05 -12.38 9.11
C LEU A 192 0.99 -12.69 10.18
N THR A 193 -0.16 -13.19 9.76
CA THR A 193 -1.21 -13.75 10.63
C THR A 193 -1.08 -15.25 10.78
N GLU A 194 -0.25 -15.88 9.94
CA GLU A 194 0.13 -17.30 10.01
C GLU A 194 1.65 -17.43 9.85
N ALA A 195 2.25 -18.37 10.57
CA ALA A 195 3.67 -18.67 10.42
C ALA A 195 3.95 -19.26 9.04
N LYS A 196 4.97 -18.72 8.33
CA LYS A 196 5.35 -19.19 7.00
C LYS A 196 6.83 -19.61 6.97
N PRO A 197 7.12 -20.90 6.66
CA PRO A 197 8.50 -21.41 6.63
C PRO A 197 9.39 -20.60 5.71
N GLY A 198 10.53 -20.11 6.24
CA GLY A 198 11.49 -19.30 5.51
C GLY A 198 11.18 -17.79 5.44
N LEU A 199 10.03 -17.35 5.94
CA LEU A 199 9.64 -15.93 5.98
C LEU A 199 9.52 -15.38 7.41
N GLY A 200 8.90 -16.14 8.34
CA GLY A 200 8.76 -15.72 9.72
C GLY A 200 7.64 -16.42 10.48
N GLY A 201 7.46 -16.05 11.74
CA GLY A 201 6.34 -16.43 12.62
C GLY A 201 5.19 -15.43 12.55
N ILE A 202 4.11 -15.72 13.30
CA ILE A 202 2.98 -14.79 13.43
C ILE A 202 3.48 -13.46 14.02
N GLY A 203 3.08 -12.35 13.40
CA GLY A 203 3.46 -10.98 13.78
C GLY A 203 4.76 -10.48 13.15
N ASP A 204 5.54 -11.33 12.49
CA ASP A 204 6.73 -10.91 11.74
C ASP A 204 6.32 -10.20 10.45
N PHE A 205 7.19 -9.27 9.99
CA PHE A 205 6.96 -8.51 8.78
C PHE A 205 7.69 -9.12 7.58
N VAL A 206 7.03 -9.09 6.42
CA VAL A 206 7.56 -9.54 5.12
C VAL A 206 7.34 -8.42 4.11
N ALA A 207 8.38 -8.02 3.37
CA ALA A 207 8.26 -6.93 2.42
C ALA A 207 7.39 -7.31 1.22
N LEU A 208 6.52 -6.38 0.83
CA LEU A 208 5.62 -6.51 -0.32
C LEU A 208 6.09 -5.66 -1.50
N GLU A 209 6.13 -4.34 -1.33
CA GLU A 209 6.42 -3.39 -2.41
C GLU A 209 7.09 -2.12 -1.88
N VAL A 210 7.86 -1.45 -2.75
CA VAL A 210 8.44 -0.15 -2.47
C VAL A 210 7.90 0.88 -3.45
N ASN A 211 7.34 1.97 -2.90
CA ASN A 211 6.89 3.12 -3.66
C ASN A 211 7.72 4.34 -3.23
N MET A 212 8.54 4.85 -4.14
CA MET A 212 9.43 6.00 -3.87
C MET A 212 8.70 7.32 -4.09
N ARG A 213 7.58 7.47 -3.40
CA ARG A 213 6.66 8.62 -3.45
C ARG A 213 5.82 8.63 -2.17
N PRO A 214 5.09 9.73 -1.89
CA PRO A 214 4.04 9.70 -0.88
C PRO A 214 2.98 8.63 -1.19
N ALA A 215 2.32 8.13 -0.18
CA ALA A 215 1.12 7.30 -0.35
C ALA A 215 0.04 8.06 -1.13
N GLY A 216 -0.83 7.34 -1.82
CA GLY A 216 -1.90 7.91 -2.62
C GLY A 216 -3.10 8.40 -1.80
N GLY A 217 -4.11 8.92 -2.49
CA GLY A 217 -5.35 9.38 -1.88
C GLY A 217 -5.13 10.51 -0.86
N TYR A 218 -5.87 10.45 0.24
CA TYR A 218 -5.80 11.40 1.35
C TYR A 218 -4.76 11.03 2.41
N THR A 219 -3.95 9.99 2.19
CA THR A 219 -3.02 9.50 3.21
C THR A 219 -2.05 10.56 3.75
N PRO A 220 -1.44 11.46 2.92
CA PRO A 220 -0.62 12.54 3.46
C PRO A 220 -1.38 13.51 4.36
N ASP A 221 -2.63 13.83 4.03
CA ASP A 221 -3.48 14.70 4.86
C ASP A 221 -3.88 13.98 6.15
N MET A 222 -4.16 12.67 6.07
CA MET A 222 -4.43 11.84 7.25
C MET A 222 -3.21 11.74 8.18
N MET A 223 -1.98 11.72 7.64
CA MET A 223 -0.76 11.82 8.44
C MET A 223 -0.69 13.15 9.19
N ASN A 224 -1.11 14.26 8.55
CA ASN A 224 -1.18 15.55 9.21
C ASN A 224 -2.14 15.53 10.39
N TYR A 225 -3.31 14.93 10.22
CA TYR A 225 -4.31 14.82 11.29
C TYR A 225 -3.86 13.86 12.40
N ALA A 226 -3.31 12.68 12.04
CA ALA A 226 -2.90 11.68 13.01
C ALA A 226 -1.74 12.15 13.91
N HIS A 227 -0.76 12.83 13.32
CA HIS A 227 0.48 13.22 14.00
C HIS A 227 0.55 14.72 14.33
N SER A 228 -0.52 15.49 14.09
CA SER A 228 -0.58 16.94 14.28
C SER A 228 0.64 17.66 13.67
N VAL A 229 0.96 17.35 12.41
CA VAL A 229 2.08 17.87 11.63
C VAL A 229 1.60 18.42 10.30
N ASP A 230 2.52 18.96 9.51
CA ASP A 230 2.36 19.26 8.10
C ASP A 230 3.46 18.54 7.31
N VAL A 231 3.14 17.37 6.74
CA VAL A 231 4.12 16.57 5.96
C VAL A 231 4.56 17.30 4.70
N TYR A 232 3.74 18.19 4.14
CA TYR A 232 4.10 19.00 2.98
C TYR A 232 5.16 20.03 3.38
N GLN A 233 5.02 20.64 4.57
CA GLN A 233 6.03 21.55 5.11
C GLN A 233 7.32 20.80 5.46
N ILE A 234 7.23 19.62 6.08
CA ILE A 234 8.41 18.80 6.39
C ILE A 234 9.15 18.44 5.09
N TRP A 235 8.42 18.06 4.05
CA TRP A 235 9.00 17.78 2.73
C TRP A 235 9.67 19.03 2.11
N ALA A 236 9.04 20.19 2.17
CA ALA A 236 9.60 21.45 1.67
C ALA A 236 10.86 21.86 2.46
N ASP A 237 10.87 21.70 3.76
CA ASP A 237 12.02 21.93 4.64
C ASP A 237 13.18 20.98 4.31
N MET A 238 12.89 19.68 4.11
CA MET A 238 13.89 18.70 3.67
C MET A 238 14.53 19.07 2.34
N VAL A 239 13.73 19.47 1.35
CA VAL A 239 14.25 19.87 0.03
C VAL A 239 15.11 21.12 0.12
N THR A 240 14.73 22.08 0.97
CA THR A 240 15.36 23.39 1.07
C THR A 240 16.55 23.41 2.03
N TYR A 241 16.40 22.78 3.18
CA TYR A 241 17.33 22.91 4.31
C TYR A 241 17.96 21.59 4.74
N ASP A 242 17.48 20.44 4.21
CA ASP A 242 17.92 19.10 4.59
C ASP A 242 17.66 18.77 6.08
N GLU A 243 16.63 19.38 6.66
CA GLU A 243 16.24 19.22 8.06
C GLU A 243 14.74 19.44 8.26
N ARG A 244 14.17 18.95 9.34
CA ARG A 244 12.83 19.33 9.82
C ARG A 244 12.96 20.56 10.71
N ARG A 245 12.28 21.66 10.38
CA ARG A 245 12.40 22.93 11.11
C ARG A 245 11.34 23.16 12.18
N PHE A 246 10.23 22.43 12.10
CA PHE A 246 9.17 22.51 13.09
C PHE A 246 9.24 21.29 14.03
N PRO A 247 9.01 21.48 15.34
CA PRO A 247 9.05 20.39 16.31
C PRO A 247 7.99 19.32 15.97
N ALA A 248 8.20 18.12 16.48
CA ALA A 248 7.17 17.10 16.50
C ALA A 248 6.00 17.58 17.36
N ALA A 249 4.78 17.21 16.96
CA ALA A 249 3.63 17.45 17.80
C ALA A 249 3.67 16.56 19.05
N GLU A 250 2.96 17.01 20.09
CA GLU A 250 2.83 16.27 21.34
C GLU A 250 1.65 15.29 21.34
N VAL A 251 0.75 15.42 20.35
CA VAL A 251 -0.48 14.61 20.26
C VAL A 251 -0.41 13.71 19.05
N GLU A 252 -0.47 12.42 19.28
CA GLU A 252 -0.58 11.39 18.26
C GLU A 252 -1.93 10.65 18.41
N GLN A 253 -2.64 10.46 17.30
CA GLN A 253 -3.97 9.89 17.24
C GLN A 253 -4.06 8.97 16.03
N TYR A 254 -5.14 8.21 15.93
CA TYR A 254 -5.49 7.48 14.72
C TYR A 254 -6.30 8.38 13.79
N CYS A 255 -6.03 8.32 12.50
CA CYS A 255 -6.86 8.96 11.49
C CYS A 255 -7.39 7.90 10.54
N ALA A 256 -8.70 7.67 10.53
CA ALA A 256 -9.36 6.62 9.76
C ALA A 256 -10.16 7.20 8.59
N TYR A 257 -9.98 6.61 7.42
CA TYR A 257 -10.78 6.79 6.22
C TYR A 257 -11.79 5.65 6.10
N ALA A 258 -13.06 5.98 5.88
CA ALA A 258 -14.10 5.04 5.52
C ALA A 258 -14.85 5.56 4.28
N GLY A 259 -14.68 4.92 3.15
CA GLY A 259 -15.41 5.23 1.92
C GLY A 259 -16.76 4.54 1.89
N ARG A 260 -17.74 5.11 1.17
CA ARG A 260 -19.00 4.46 0.83
C ARG A 260 -19.26 4.54 -0.67
N ARG A 261 -19.94 3.51 -1.20
CA ARG A 261 -20.37 3.45 -2.61
C ARG A 261 -21.86 3.75 -2.71
N ASP A 262 -22.27 4.49 -3.72
CA ASP A 262 -23.68 4.82 -3.95
C ASP A 262 -24.54 3.61 -4.34
N GLU A 263 -23.91 2.51 -4.75
CA GLU A 263 -24.56 1.27 -5.16
C GLU A 263 -24.97 0.37 -3.99
N TYR A 264 -24.53 0.68 -2.75
CA TYR A 264 -24.83 -0.10 -1.55
C TYR A 264 -25.73 0.65 -0.57
N GLU A 265 -26.54 -0.10 0.17
CA GLU A 265 -27.35 0.40 1.27
C GLU A 265 -26.68 0.08 2.60
N TYR A 266 -26.66 1.06 3.50
CA TYR A 266 -25.94 0.98 4.78
C TYR A 266 -26.90 1.13 5.94
N VAL A 267 -26.65 0.38 7.03
CA VAL A 267 -27.42 0.42 8.27
C VAL A 267 -27.48 1.83 8.85
N ASN A 268 -26.33 2.50 8.90
CA ASN A 268 -26.25 3.83 9.49
C ASN A 268 -26.33 4.91 8.40
N THR A 269 -27.27 5.82 8.52
CA THR A 269 -27.44 6.94 7.58
C THR A 269 -26.32 7.98 7.72
N HIS A 270 -26.19 8.85 6.73
CA HIS A 270 -25.29 10.01 6.81
C HIS A 270 -25.52 10.87 8.07
N GLY A 271 -26.79 11.09 8.44
CA GLY A 271 -27.17 11.86 9.63
C GLY A 271 -26.68 11.22 10.93
N GLU A 272 -26.85 9.90 11.06
CA GLU A 272 -26.40 9.14 12.25
C GLU A 272 -24.87 9.10 12.36
N ILE A 273 -24.14 9.03 11.24
CA ILE A 273 -22.66 9.16 11.25
C ILE A 273 -22.26 10.53 11.80
N LEU A 274 -22.87 11.61 11.32
CA LEU A 274 -22.59 12.96 11.79
C LEU A 274 -23.01 13.19 13.24
N GLU A 275 -24.11 12.59 13.69
CA GLU A 275 -24.55 12.66 15.08
C GLU A 275 -23.56 11.99 16.03
N LYS A 276 -23.09 10.77 15.67
CA LYS A 276 -22.17 9.99 16.53
C LYS A 276 -20.75 10.48 16.47
N TYR A 277 -20.23 10.81 15.28
CA TYR A 277 -18.82 11.07 15.04
C TYR A 277 -18.50 12.48 14.51
N GLY A 278 -19.47 13.38 14.41
CA GLY A 278 -19.28 14.70 13.81
C GLY A 278 -18.16 15.52 14.46
N SER A 279 -17.92 15.36 15.77
CA SER A 279 -16.80 16.01 16.46
C SER A 279 -15.41 15.43 16.12
N ASN A 280 -15.36 14.22 15.57
CA ASN A 280 -14.14 13.52 15.18
C ASN A 280 -13.87 13.66 13.68
N ILE A 281 -14.91 13.90 12.87
CA ILE A 281 -14.79 13.98 11.41
C ILE A 281 -14.03 15.24 11.03
N VAL A 282 -12.95 15.03 10.27
CA VAL A 282 -12.10 16.09 9.71
C VAL A 282 -12.36 16.32 8.22
N THR A 283 -12.87 15.31 7.52
CA THR A 283 -13.30 15.42 6.10
C THR A 283 -14.52 14.57 5.86
N CYS A 284 -15.52 15.17 5.20
CA CYS A 284 -16.76 14.50 4.80
C CYS A 284 -17.23 15.10 3.48
N GLU A 285 -16.94 14.42 2.36
CA GLU A 285 -17.18 14.98 1.03
C GLU A 285 -17.38 13.91 -0.05
N ARG A 286 -18.02 14.33 -1.13
CA ARG A 286 -18.11 13.51 -2.35
C ARG A 286 -16.76 13.41 -3.03
N MET A 287 -16.37 12.19 -3.37
CA MET A 287 -15.15 11.94 -4.10
C MET A 287 -15.25 12.39 -5.57
N PRO A 288 -14.15 12.87 -6.18
CA PRO A 288 -14.09 13.07 -7.64
C PRO A 288 -14.35 11.76 -8.38
N GLU A 289 -15.08 11.82 -9.50
CA GLU A 289 -15.45 10.64 -10.30
C GLU A 289 -14.25 9.74 -10.68
N LEU A 290 -13.11 10.36 -10.97
CA LEU A 290 -11.87 9.64 -11.29
C LEU A 290 -11.41 8.68 -10.17
N MET A 291 -11.83 8.92 -8.92
CA MET A 291 -11.42 8.15 -7.75
C MET A 291 -12.49 7.15 -7.28
N TRP A 292 -13.69 7.14 -7.86
CA TRP A 292 -14.80 6.33 -7.38
C TRP A 292 -14.52 4.82 -7.36
N ASP A 293 -13.85 4.30 -8.36
CA ASP A 293 -13.54 2.86 -8.43
C ASP A 293 -12.64 2.40 -7.29
N GLN A 294 -11.72 3.24 -6.86
CA GLN A 294 -10.75 2.89 -5.81
C GLN A 294 -11.19 3.33 -4.42
N MET A 295 -11.76 4.52 -4.29
CA MET A 295 -12.01 5.15 -2.99
C MET A 295 -13.48 5.21 -2.58
N GLY A 296 -14.40 4.80 -3.45
CA GLY A 296 -15.84 4.97 -3.23
C GLY A 296 -16.35 6.36 -3.64
N ASN A 297 -17.65 6.59 -3.47
CA ASN A 297 -18.29 7.83 -3.91
C ASN A 297 -18.36 8.90 -2.81
N MET A 298 -18.32 8.49 -1.55
CA MET A 298 -18.37 9.37 -0.39
C MET A 298 -17.23 9.07 0.58
N ASN A 299 -16.54 10.11 1.01
CA ASN A 299 -15.47 10.05 2.00
C ASN A 299 -16.00 10.44 3.38
N TYR A 300 -15.63 9.65 4.39
CA TYR A 300 -15.72 9.97 5.80
C TYR A 300 -14.35 9.73 6.44
N THR A 301 -13.64 10.80 6.81
CA THR A 301 -12.35 10.71 7.51
C THR A 301 -12.46 11.31 8.89
N ALA A 302 -12.06 10.58 9.91
CA ALA A 302 -12.17 10.98 11.31
C ALA A 302 -10.85 10.74 12.08
N VAL A 303 -10.65 11.56 13.13
CA VAL A 303 -9.55 11.41 14.08
C VAL A 303 -10.07 10.75 15.34
N LEU A 304 -9.38 9.71 15.80
CA LEU A 304 -9.84 8.79 16.83
C LEU A 304 -8.70 8.51 17.84
N PRO A 305 -9.04 8.22 19.11
CA PRO A 305 -8.03 8.14 20.16
C PRO A 305 -7.11 6.90 20.07
N ASP A 306 -7.63 5.78 19.54
CA ASP A 306 -6.92 4.50 19.49
C ASP A 306 -7.42 3.62 18.34
N GLN A 307 -6.78 2.46 18.17
CA GLN A 307 -7.08 1.51 17.10
C GLN A 307 -8.49 0.93 17.22
N GLU A 308 -8.95 0.59 18.42
CA GLU A 308 -10.28 0.02 18.64
C GLU A 308 -11.37 0.99 18.20
N ALA A 309 -11.22 2.27 18.57
CA ALA A 309 -12.13 3.34 18.14
C ALA A 309 -12.09 3.55 16.61
N ALA A 310 -10.91 3.42 15.98
CA ALA A 310 -10.78 3.54 14.53
C ALA A 310 -11.48 2.38 13.80
N GLU A 311 -11.34 1.16 14.30
CA GLU A 311 -12.00 -0.04 13.76
C GLU A 311 -13.53 0.01 13.99
N GLU A 312 -13.98 0.44 15.18
CA GLU A 312 -15.41 0.66 15.46
C GLU A 312 -16.01 1.73 14.52
N TYR A 313 -15.28 2.82 14.30
CA TYR A 313 -15.71 3.88 13.39
C TYR A 313 -15.88 3.36 11.96
N ILE A 314 -14.87 2.64 11.43
CA ILE A 314 -14.93 2.06 10.08
C ILE A 314 -16.12 1.12 9.97
N HIS A 315 -16.28 0.22 10.94
CA HIS A 315 -17.40 -0.72 10.95
C HIS A 315 -18.75 0.02 10.96
N PHE A 316 -18.93 1.02 11.82
CA PHE A 316 -20.15 1.81 11.88
C PHE A 316 -20.47 2.52 10.57
N VAL A 317 -19.45 3.09 9.91
CA VAL A 317 -19.64 3.78 8.64
C VAL A 317 -19.96 2.79 7.51
N GLN A 318 -19.38 1.58 7.50
CA GLN A 318 -19.48 0.64 6.38
C GLN A 318 -20.37 -0.57 6.64
N GLU A 319 -21.15 -0.59 7.71
CA GLU A 319 -22.10 -1.68 7.99
C GLU A 319 -23.21 -1.69 6.94
N TYR A 320 -23.29 -2.78 6.17
CA TYR A 320 -24.29 -2.95 5.10
C TYR A 320 -25.64 -3.41 5.65
N GLU A 321 -26.73 -2.94 5.03
CA GLU A 321 -28.06 -3.51 5.22
C GLU A 321 -28.08 -4.98 4.76
N GLU A 322 -28.98 -5.79 5.36
CA GLU A 322 -29.11 -7.19 5.02
C GLU A 322 -29.46 -7.39 3.52
N GLY A 323 -28.57 -8.07 2.81
CA GLY A 323 -28.72 -8.29 1.37
C GLY A 323 -28.17 -7.19 0.47
N SER A 324 -27.62 -6.11 1.05
CA SER A 324 -26.82 -5.11 0.36
C SER A 324 -25.32 -5.40 0.52
N GLY A 325 -24.49 -4.64 -0.18
CA GLY A 325 -23.04 -4.83 -0.16
C GLY A 325 -22.53 -5.77 -1.24
N PRO A 326 -21.21 -5.97 -1.30
CA PRO A 326 -20.57 -6.81 -2.32
C PRO A 326 -20.96 -8.27 -2.18
N ASP A 327 -21.14 -8.94 -3.32
CA ASP A 327 -21.42 -10.39 -3.32
C ASP A 327 -20.14 -11.17 -3.08
N PHE A 328 -20.00 -11.67 -1.86
CA PHE A 328 -18.86 -12.52 -1.47
C PHE A 328 -18.90 -13.95 -2.07
N ARG A 329 -19.94 -14.27 -2.87
CA ARG A 329 -20.13 -15.61 -3.48
C ARG A 329 -19.60 -15.72 -4.90
N THR A 330 -19.16 -14.63 -5.51
CA THR A 330 -18.55 -14.68 -6.84
C THR A 330 -17.06 -15.00 -6.71
N ASP A 331 -16.77 -16.28 -6.53
CA ASP A 331 -15.45 -16.84 -6.82
C ASP A 331 -15.23 -16.78 -8.32
N ILE A 332 -14.21 -16.04 -8.76
CA ILE A 332 -13.68 -16.11 -10.12
C ILE A 332 -12.53 -17.09 -10.12
#